data_2566bcf85e41a9fc2225ce44575df97e
#
_entry.id   2566bcf85e41a9fc2225ce44575df97e
#
_cell.length_a   1.000
_cell.length_b   1.000
_cell.length_c   1.000
_cell.angle_alpha   90.00
_cell.angle_beta   90.00
_cell.angle_gamma   90.00
#
_symmetry.space_group_name_H-M   'P 1'
#
loop_
_entity.id
_entity.type
_entity.pdbx_description
1 polymer ?
#
loop_
_entity_poly.entity_id
_entity_poly.type
_entity_poly.pdbx_seq_one_letter_code
_entity_poly.pdbx_strand_id
1 'polypeptide(L)'
;MDTSYLYSYNAERYQKLAERKLPCREKLNTTEVEQGYLLPNRFAKNRLFGCGGVLDAEKNYVKASEMNAYAKYAVPVTAQDEKEIYLGEGYAIDDNKVEYLDEEIIYLGYINNHWGHFLIDCSTRLYYYLEHMDENHKYAFLVNENEDYQAIAPIRRFFELLGIAECLIFIHKVTKCKKVIIPEQGYMINAYYSKQFLHVFERVAESVDCSRYPSYEKVYYSRNQFRKAKGTEIGENILLDLFSKNGFKIISPEQLTLDEQIAVVRNTKLLCGIVGTLGHNMLFAKPEQHMILVNKTHNINVAQMDINKMKNLDMTYIDSYLAKFPSLIGNGPFLITYSEMLNQYVESHNWKKPAEDVISETVLKRNLQEYEEMYRSRNLKNLRLVYERTRTDLIILHRIIFWNLRCGFIIWNILRR
;
A
#
# COMPACT_ATOMS: atom_id res chain seq x y z
N MET A 1 -11.05 22.60 -17.08
CA MET A 1 -11.11 21.18 -16.79
C MET A 1 -12.24 20.91 -15.82
N ASP A 2 -12.98 19.86 -16.04
CA ASP A 2 -14.04 19.47 -15.13
C ASP A 2 -13.41 19.05 -13.78
N THR A 3 -13.79 19.71 -12.69
CA THR A 3 -13.35 19.43 -11.31
C THR A 3 -14.50 18.91 -10.45
N SER A 4 -15.62 18.57 -11.08
CA SER A 4 -16.84 18.11 -10.42
C SER A 4 -16.64 16.85 -9.55
N TYR A 5 -15.50 16.16 -9.72
CA TYR A 5 -15.10 14.99 -8.96
C TYR A 5 -14.20 15.30 -7.74
N LEU A 6 -13.84 16.59 -7.53
CA LEU A 6 -12.89 16.99 -6.48
C LEU A 6 -13.58 17.87 -5.42
N TYR A 7 -13.90 17.27 -4.29
CA TYR A 7 -14.34 17.94 -3.08
C TYR A 7 -13.20 17.96 -2.06
N SER A 8 -12.16 18.76 -2.37
CA SER A 8 -10.89 18.69 -1.65
C SER A 8 -10.29 20.05 -1.39
N TYR A 9 -9.71 20.23 -0.18
CA TYR A 9 -8.88 21.39 0.18
C TYR A 9 -7.59 21.47 -0.65
N ASN A 10 -7.22 20.37 -1.33
CA ASN A 10 -6.02 20.26 -2.18
C ASN A 10 -6.35 20.01 -3.66
N ALA A 11 -7.48 20.53 -4.15
CA ALA A 11 -7.95 20.28 -5.53
C ALA A 11 -6.87 20.56 -6.59
N GLU A 12 -6.13 21.66 -6.48
CA GLU A 12 -5.04 22.00 -7.40
C GLU A 12 -3.95 20.92 -7.45
N ARG A 13 -3.58 20.34 -6.29
CA ARG A 13 -2.57 19.28 -6.23
C ARG A 13 -3.09 17.99 -6.84
N TYR A 14 -4.38 17.66 -6.64
CA TYR A 14 -5.02 16.53 -7.31
C TYR A 14 -5.00 16.69 -8.83
N GLN A 15 -5.34 17.87 -9.33
CA GLN A 15 -5.29 18.18 -10.77
C GLN A 15 -3.89 18.00 -11.35
N LYS A 16 -2.86 18.57 -10.72
CA LYS A 16 -1.46 18.37 -11.14
C LYS A 16 -1.07 16.90 -11.21
N LEU A 17 -1.50 16.09 -10.23
CA LEU A 17 -1.25 14.66 -10.24
C LEU A 17 -2.09 13.93 -11.30
N ALA A 18 -3.32 14.36 -11.54
CA ALA A 18 -4.16 13.81 -12.58
C ALA A 18 -3.63 14.10 -13.99
N GLU A 19 -3.03 15.26 -14.21
CA GLU A 19 -2.41 15.66 -15.47
C GLU A 19 -1.05 14.98 -15.73
N ARG A 20 -0.41 14.49 -14.67
CA ARG A 20 0.87 13.79 -14.81
C ARG A 20 0.73 12.59 -15.73
N LYS A 21 1.62 12.49 -16.73
CA LYS A 21 1.69 11.32 -17.60
C LYS A 21 2.22 10.11 -16.82
N LEU A 22 1.54 8.99 -16.97
CA LEU A 22 1.99 7.68 -16.53
C LEU A 22 2.12 6.79 -17.76
N PRO A 23 3.31 6.69 -18.38
CA PRO A 23 3.48 5.96 -19.61
C PRO A 23 3.23 4.46 -19.43
N CYS A 24 2.55 3.87 -20.41
CA CYS A 24 2.42 2.42 -20.53
C CYS A 24 3.62 1.90 -21.33
N ARG A 25 4.43 1.04 -20.73
CA ARG A 25 5.53 0.35 -21.42
C ARG A 25 5.00 -0.89 -22.12
N GLU A 26 5.32 -1.03 -23.38
CA GLU A 26 4.91 -2.20 -24.17
C GLU A 26 5.90 -3.37 -24.00
N LYS A 27 7.18 -3.06 -23.79
CA LYS A 27 8.24 -4.05 -23.66
C LYS A 27 8.97 -3.89 -22.32
N LEU A 28 9.12 -5.00 -21.64
CA LEU A 28 9.91 -5.14 -20.42
C LEU A 28 11.16 -5.96 -20.72
N ASN A 29 12.26 -5.61 -20.05
CA ASN A 29 13.54 -6.28 -20.24
C ASN A 29 13.68 -7.41 -19.21
N THR A 30 14.59 -8.35 -19.53
CA THR A 30 15.00 -9.41 -18.62
C THR A 30 16.53 -9.41 -18.54
N THR A 31 17.07 -9.56 -17.34
CA THR A 31 18.49 -9.70 -17.10
C THR A 31 18.78 -11.12 -16.63
N GLU A 32 19.74 -11.79 -17.23
CA GLU A 32 20.17 -13.13 -16.84
C GLU A 32 21.52 -13.07 -16.13
N VAL A 33 21.67 -13.86 -15.09
CA VAL A 33 22.87 -13.91 -14.23
C VAL A 33 23.26 -15.36 -14.01
N GLU A 34 24.30 -15.80 -14.69
CA GLU A 34 24.86 -17.13 -14.49
C GLU A 34 25.53 -17.23 -13.12
N GLN A 35 25.34 -18.36 -12.43
CA GLN A 35 25.92 -18.62 -11.11
C GLN A 35 25.60 -17.52 -10.07
N GLY A 36 24.43 -16.89 -10.19
CA GLY A 36 24.00 -15.76 -9.37
C GLY A 36 23.63 -16.16 -7.94
N TYR A 37 23.78 -15.22 -7.00
CA TYR A 37 23.40 -15.39 -5.61
C TYR A 37 22.11 -14.63 -5.32
N LEU A 38 21.12 -15.30 -4.76
CA LEU A 38 19.92 -14.70 -4.16
C LEU A 38 20.21 -14.37 -2.69
N LEU A 39 19.97 -13.14 -2.31
CA LEU A 39 20.21 -12.66 -0.95
C LEU A 39 18.88 -12.51 -0.22
N PRO A 40 18.66 -13.13 0.96
CA PRO A 40 17.45 -12.96 1.74
C PRO A 40 17.25 -11.49 2.15
N ASN A 41 16.04 -11.10 2.46
CA ASN A 41 15.80 -9.74 2.91
C ASN A 41 16.24 -9.58 4.37
N ARG A 42 17.05 -8.56 4.64
CA ARG A 42 17.47 -8.17 5.99
C ARG A 42 17.13 -6.71 6.24
N PHE A 43 16.46 -6.44 7.34
CA PHE A 43 16.27 -5.08 7.80
C PHE A 43 17.47 -4.65 8.64
N ALA A 44 18.10 -3.55 8.26
CA ALA A 44 19.08 -2.91 9.12
C ALA A 44 18.40 -2.32 10.37
N LYS A 45 19.10 -2.37 11.49
CA LYS A 45 18.61 -2.01 12.85
C LYS A 45 17.85 -0.70 12.96
N ASN A 46 18.02 0.23 12.05
CA ASN A 46 17.49 1.60 12.12
C ASN A 46 16.78 2.07 10.85
N ARG A 47 16.37 1.18 9.91
CA ARG A 47 15.77 1.59 8.64
C ARG A 47 14.49 0.88 8.28
N LEU A 48 13.66 1.61 7.54
CA LEU A 48 12.40 1.14 6.95
C LEU A 48 12.62 0.27 5.70
N PHE A 49 13.87 0.10 5.24
CA PHE A 49 14.18 -0.53 3.96
C PHE A 49 15.00 -1.79 4.18
N GLY A 50 14.70 -2.82 3.40
CA GLY A 50 15.40 -4.09 3.42
C GLY A 50 16.59 -4.11 2.46
N CYS A 51 17.69 -4.72 2.87
CA CYS A 51 18.77 -5.12 1.99
C CYS A 51 18.45 -6.49 1.37
N GLY A 52 18.95 -6.75 0.20
CA GLY A 52 18.76 -8.01 -0.52
C GLY A 52 19.06 -7.84 -2.00
N GLY A 53 18.55 -8.72 -2.81
CA GLY A 53 18.71 -8.65 -4.25
C GLY A 53 19.54 -9.80 -4.81
N VAL A 54 20.22 -9.55 -5.91
CA VAL A 54 21.01 -10.54 -6.63
C VAL A 54 22.46 -10.07 -6.74
N LEU A 55 23.41 -10.99 -6.53
CA LEU A 55 24.81 -10.80 -6.90
C LEU A 55 25.15 -11.72 -8.10
N ASP A 56 26.13 -11.30 -8.91
CA ASP A 56 26.72 -12.15 -9.94
C ASP A 56 27.70 -13.20 -9.36
N ALA A 57 28.33 -13.97 -10.22
CA ALA A 57 29.28 -14.99 -9.83
C ALA A 57 30.50 -14.43 -9.07
N GLU A 58 30.92 -13.22 -9.37
CA GLU A 58 31.98 -12.45 -8.74
C GLU A 58 31.57 -11.72 -7.49
N LYS A 59 30.29 -11.90 -7.08
CA LYS A 59 29.66 -11.24 -5.92
C LYS A 59 29.47 -9.73 -6.08
N ASN A 60 29.41 -9.22 -7.32
CA ASN A 60 28.99 -7.85 -7.59
C ASN A 60 27.46 -7.75 -7.58
N TYR A 61 26.95 -6.62 -7.12
CA TYR A 61 25.53 -6.38 -7.05
C TYR A 61 24.90 -6.13 -8.44
N VAL A 62 23.85 -6.87 -8.74
CA VAL A 62 23.09 -6.75 -9.99
C VAL A 62 21.97 -5.72 -9.84
N LYS A 63 22.18 -4.54 -10.40
CA LYS A 63 21.26 -3.41 -10.28
C LYS A 63 19.82 -3.71 -10.75
N ALA A 64 19.64 -4.59 -11.73
CA ALA A 64 18.32 -5.02 -12.20
C ALA A 64 17.46 -5.67 -11.10
N SER A 65 18.10 -6.17 -10.02
CA SER A 65 17.40 -6.78 -8.88
C SER A 65 16.79 -5.76 -7.90
N GLU A 66 17.13 -4.46 -7.99
CA GLU A 66 16.53 -3.45 -7.14
C GLU A 66 15.00 -3.45 -7.27
N MET A 67 14.34 -3.21 -6.15
CA MET A 67 12.91 -2.94 -6.14
C MET A 67 12.67 -1.46 -5.91
N ASN A 68 12.35 -0.76 -6.98
CA ASN A 68 11.89 0.61 -6.91
C ASN A 68 10.39 0.61 -6.67
N ALA A 69 10.02 0.86 -5.43
CA ALA A 69 8.68 0.75 -4.91
C ALA A 69 8.32 2.02 -4.09
N TYR A 70 7.18 1.99 -3.43
CA TYR A 70 6.81 3.01 -2.44
C TYR A 70 7.84 3.09 -1.30
N ALA A 71 8.40 1.94 -0.91
CA ALA A 71 9.59 1.83 -0.09
C ALA A 71 10.68 1.12 -0.91
N LYS A 72 11.95 1.46 -0.71
CA LYS A 72 13.06 0.77 -1.38
C LYS A 72 13.35 -0.53 -0.67
N TYR A 73 13.22 -1.63 -1.38
CA TYR A 73 13.61 -2.97 -0.96
C TYR A 73 14.71 -3.48 -1.88
N ALA A 74 15.42 -4.51 -1.46
CA ALA A 74 16.52 -5.07 -2.23
C ALA A 74 17.54 -3.99 -2.67
N VAL A 75 17.99 -3.17 -1.72
CA VAL A 75 18.99 -2.13 -1.98
C VAL A 75 20.38 -2.76 -1.98
N PRO A 76 21.28 -2.29 -2.85
CA PRO A 76 22.63 -2.83 -2.89
C PRO A 76 23.38 -2.66 -1.57
N VAL A 77 24.16 -3.66 -1.26
CA VAL A 77 25.18 -3.59 -0.24
C VAL A 77 26.48 -3.17 -0.95
N THR A 78 26.76 -1.87 -1.04
CA THR A 78 27.98 -1.38 -1.68
C THR A 78 28.92 -0.75 -0.65
N ALA A 79 30.23 -0.85 -0.86
CA ALA A 79 31.25 -0.27 0.01
C ALA A 79 31.12 1.27 0.14
N GLN A 80 30.51 1.95 -0.83
CA GLN A 80 30.25 3.39 -0.78
C GLN A 80 29.17 3.76 0.23
N ASP A 81 28.36 2.80 0.57
CA ASP A 81 27.27 2.96 1.52
C ASP A 81 27.71 2.64 2.95
N GLU A 82 29.00 2.41 3.23
CA GLU A 82 29.54 2.15 4.58
C GLU A 82 29.16 3.23 5.62
N LYS A 83 28.83 4.41 5.16
CA LYS A 83 28.25 5.46 6.01
C LYS A 83 26.76 5.25 6.26
N GLU A 84 26.17 4.36 5.52
CA GLU A 84 24.78 4.05 5.60
C GLU A 84 24.63 2.70 6.29
N ILE A 85 24.00 2.73 7.42
CA ILE A 85 23.87 1.71 8.48
C ILE A 85 23.40 0.32 8.01
N TYR A 86 23.08 0.08 6.75
CA TYR A 86 22.65 -1.23 6.30
C TYR A 86 23.75 -2.16 5.85
N LEU A 87 24.92 -1.65 5.78
CA LEU A 87 25.93 -2.30 5.01
C LEU A 87 26.96 -3.01 5.86
N GLY A 88 27.22 -2.48 7.02
CA GLY A 88 28.25 -3.06 7.90
C GLY A 88 27.93 -4.47 8.42
N GLU A 89 26.66 -4.82 8.45
CA GLU A 89 26.20 -6.15 8.86
C GLU A 89 25.62 -6.93 7.66
N GLY A 90 25.92 -6.48 6.45
CA GLY A 90 25.35 -6.94 5.24
C GLY A 90 25.46 -8.43 5.01
N TYR A 91 25.81 -8.78 3.87
CA TYR A 91 25.97 -10.14 3.44
C TYR A 91 27.46 -10.47 3.46
N ALA A 92 28.00 -10.79 4.64
CA ALA A 92 29.22 -11.57 4.66
C ALA A 92 28.84 -12.95 4.13
N ILE A 93 29.14 -13.20 2.86
CA ILE A 93 28.91 -14.48 2.24
C ILE A 93 30.01 -15.43 2.70
N ASP A 94 29.64 -16.29 3.64
CA ASP A 94 30.43 -17.44 4.01
C ASP A 94 30.08 -18.57 3.04
N ASP A 95 30.96 -18.87 2.10
CA ASP A 95 30.71 -19.87 1.05
C ASP A 95 30.38 -21.27 1.62
N ASN A 96 30.78 -21.57 2.85
CA ASN A 96 30.41 -22.80 3.52
C ASN A 96 28.98 -22.86 4.01
N LYS A 97 28.28 -21.73 4.02
CA LYS A 97 26.88 -21.59 4.47
C LYS A 97 25.91 -21.23 3.35
N VAL A 98 26.42 -21.12 2.13
CA VAL A 98 25.59 -20.84 0.95
C VAL A 98 24.82 -22.11 0.58
N GLU A 99 23.51 -21.97 0.44
CA GLU A 99 22.69 -23.03 -0.16
C GLU A 99 22.90 -23.01 -1.68
N TYR A 100 22.77 -24.17 -2.32
CA TYR A 100 22.94 -24.30 -3.77
C TYR A 100 21.71 -24.91 -4.43
N LEU A 101 21.21 -24.24 -5.48
CA LEU A 101 20.14 -24.72 -6.33
C LEU A 101 20.68 -24.88 -7.76
N ASP A 102 20.77 -26.13 -8.26
CA ASP A 102 21.20 -26.42 -9.63
C ASP A 102 20.02 -26.21 -10.62
N GLU A 103 19.39 -25.06 -10.55
CA GLU A 103 18.20 -24.73 -11.33
C GLU A 103 18.27 -23.28 -11.82
N GLU A 104 17.47 -22.96 -12.84
CA GLU A 104 17.19 -21.61 -13.27
C GLU A 104 16.06 -21.04 -12.42
N ILE A 105 16.28 -19.90 -11.77
CA ILE A 105 15.36 -19.30 -10.82
C ILE A 105 14.89 -17.94 -11.32
N ILE A 106 13.59 -17.75 -11.40
CA ILE A 106 13.00 -16.45 -11.71
C ILE A 106 12.92 -15.60 -10.44
N TYR A 107 13.57 -14.46 -10.45
CA TYR A 107 13.61 -13.53 -9.32
C TYR A 107 12.38 -12.62 -9.32
N LEU A 108 11.54 -12.72 -8.32
CA LEU A 108 10.33 -11.88 -8.16
C LEU A 108 10.56 -10.65 -7.27
N GLY A 109 11.65 -10.60 -6.53
CA GLY A 109 11.95 -9.53 -5.59
C GLY A 109 11.65 -9.88 -4.15
N TYR A 110 11.39 -8.87 -3.33
CA TYR A 110 11.00 -9.00 -1.93
C TYR A 110 9.49 -9.12 -1.78
N ILE A 111 9.03 -9.93 -0.84
CA ILE A 111 7.63 -9.99 -0.48
C ILE A 111 7.38 -9.32 0.88
N ASN A 112 6.27 -8.58 0.97
CA ASN A 112 5.84 -7.86 2.16
C ASN A 112 4.48 -8.41 2.62
N ASN A 113 4.32 -8.59 3.92
CA ASN A 113 3.08 -9.08 4.52
C ASN A 113 1.95 -8.02 4.60
N HIS A 114 2.21 -6.80 4.15
CA HIS A 114 1.21 -5.74 4.09
C HIS A 114 0.48 -5.78 2.74
N TRP A 115 -0.82 -6.07 2.75
CA TRP A 115 -1.64 -6.29 1.55
C TRP A 115 -1.48 -5.21 0.47
N GLY A 116 -1.53 -3.92 0.85
CA GLY A 116 -1.35 -2.83 -0.11
C GLY A 116 0.03 -2.81 -0.76
N HIS A 117 1.10 -3.07 0.01
CA HIS A 117 2.45 -3.19 -0.54
C HIS A 117 2.59 -4.44 -1.40
N PHE A 118 1.96 -5.54 -1.02
CA PHE A 118 1.95 -6.73 -1.86
C PHE A 118 1.38 -6.41 -3.24
N LEU A 119 0.23 -5.74 -3.32
CA LEU A 119 -0.44 -5.41 -4.58
C LEU A 119 0.36 -4.48 -5.49
N ILE A 120 1.07 -3.49 -4.95
CA ILE A 120 1.71 -2.43 -5.75
C ILE A 120 3.23 -2.53 -5.84
N ASP A 121 3.86 -3.20 -4.88
CA ASP A 121 5.32 -3.29 -4.81
C ASP A 121 5.80 -4.71 -5.14
N CYS A 122 5.20 -5.75 -4.52
CA CYS A 122 5.73 -7.12 -4.61
C CYS A 122 5.23 -7.87 -5.86
N SER A 123 4.06 -7.54 -6.36
CA SER A 123 3.45 -8.23 -7.52
C SER A 123 4.03 -7.83 -8.87
N THR A 124 4.95 -6.87 -8.89
CA THR A 124 5.38 -6.17 -10.11
C THR A 124 6.13 -7.04 -11.12
N ARG A 125 6.59 -8.24 -10.73
CA ARG A 125 7.27 -9.21 -11.62
C ARG A 125 6.45 -10.49 -11.85
N LEU A 126 5.26 -10.61 -11.24
CA LEU A 126 4.42 -11.81 -11.38
C LEU A 126 3.89 -12.03 -12.81
N TYR A 127 3.88 -11.00 -13.63
CA TYR A 127 3.50 -11.12 -15.05
C TYR A 127 4.39 -12.13 -15.80
N TYR A 128 5.66 -12.26 -15.41
CA TYR A 128 6.60 -13.15 -16.06
C TYR A 128 6.13 -14.61 -15.97
N TYR A 129 5.49 -14.99 -14.85
CA TYR A 129 4.85 -16.31 -14.73
C TYR A 129 3.78 -16.52 -15.81
N LEU A 130 2.93 -15.53 -16.06
CA LEU A 130 1.85 -15.67 -17.05
C LEU A 130 2.38 -15.77 -18.49
N GLU A 131 3.53 -15.20 -18.78
CA GLU A 131 4.18 -15.26 -20.09
C GLU A 131 4.97 -16.58 -20.29
N HIS A 132 5.27 -17.34 -19.22
CA HIS A 132 6.12 -18.54 -19.20
C HIS A 132 5.46 -19.72 -18.46
N MET A 133 4.13 -19.82 -18.47
CA MET A 133 3.39 -20.85 -17.72
C MET A 133 3.70 -22.29 -18.17
N ASP A 134 4.11 -22.46 -19.43
CA ASP A 134 4.43 -23.76 -19.99
C ASP A 134 5.88 -24.23 -19.66
N GLU A 135 6.64 -23.39 -19.01
CA GLU A 135 8.04 -23.64 -18.62
C GLU A 135 8.10 -24.07 -17.15
N ASN A 136 8.92 -25.08 -16.87
CA ASN A 136 9.06 -25.59 -15.50
C ASN A 136 10.08 -24.79 -14.69
N HIS A 137 9.73 -23.51 -14.41
CA HIS A 137 10.57 -22.62 -13.61
C HIS A 137 10.12 -22.56 -12.15
N LYS A 138 11.09 -22.29 -11.26
CA LYS A 138 10.82 -21.86 -9.88
C LYS A 138 10.90 -20.34 -9.79
N TYR A 139 10.00 -19.77 -9.01
CA TYR A 139 9.82 -18.34 -8.83
C TYR A 139 10.16 -17.94 -7.40
N ALA A 140 11.20 -17.13 -7.21
CA ALA A 140 11.77 -16.84 -5.90
C ALA A 140 11.38 -15.46 -5.37
N PHE A 141 10.81 -15.44 -4.17
CA PHE A 141 10.74 -14.22 -3.36
C PHE A 141 11.82 -14.22 -2.28
N LEU A 142 12.44 -13.06 -2.07
CA LEU A 142 13.28 -12.83 -0.90
C LEU A 142 12.40 -12.56 0.31
N VAL A 143 12.70 -13.22 1.40
CA VAL A 143 11.95 -13.12 2.65
C VAL A 143 12.86 -12.84 3.83
N ASN A 144 12.31 -12.38 4.94
CA ASN A 144 13.02 -12.36 6.21
C ASN A 144 13.16 -13.78 6.78
N GLU A 145 14.26 -14.06 7.45
CA GLU A 145 14.59 -15.39 7.97
C GLU A 145 13.49 -16.04 8.84
N ASN A 146 12.64 -15.25 9.48
CA ASN A 146 11.65 -15.71 10.46
C ASN A 146 10.20 -15.45 10.04
N GLU A 147 9.91 -15.08 8.78
CA GLU A 147 8.55 -14.79 8.34
C GLU A 147 8.03 -15.88 7.40
N ASP A 148 6.85 -16.40 7.73
CA ASP A 148 6.10 -17.33 6.86
C ASP A 148 5.02 -16.56 6.09
N TYR A 149 5.29 -16.26 4.82
CA TYR A 149 4.38 -15.52 3.95
C TYR A 149 3.25 -16.38 3.39
N GLN A 150 3.38 -17.69 3.42
CA GLN A 150 2.32 -18.61 3.01
C GLN A 150 1.16 -18.62 4.02
N ALA A 151 1.44 -18.31 5.28
CA ALA A 151 0.42 -18.23 6.33
C ALA A 151 -0.52 -17.02 6.17
N ILE A 152 -0.19 -16.01 5.32
CA ILE A 152 -0.99 -14.80 5.14
C ILE A 152 -2.11 -15.09 4.13
N ALA A 153 -3.29 -15.36 4.64
CA ALA A 153 -4.43 -15.85 3.87
C ALA A 153 -4.71 -15.12 2.53
N PRO A 154 -4.80 -13.78 2.44
CA PRO A 154 -5.08 -13.14 1.16
C PRO A 154 -3.93 -13.27 0.16
N ILE A 155 -2.66 -13.26 0.60
CA ILE A 155 -1.50 -13.42 -0.30
C ILE A 155 -1.43 -14.84 -0.82
N ARG A 156 -1.60 -15.85 0.05
CA ARG A 156 -1.65 -17.24 -0.36
C ARG A 156 -2.76 -17.47 -1.38
N ARG A 157 -3.98 -16.97 -1.09
CA ARG A 157 -5.11 -17.11 -2.00
C ARG A 157 -4.88 -16.41 -3.33
N PHE A 158 -4.21 -15.27 -3.35
CA PHE A 158 -3.82 -14.60 -4.60
C PHE A 158 -2.91 -15.49 -5.46
N PHE A 159 -1.92 -16.14 -4.87
CA PHE A 159 -1.04 -17.07 -5.60
C PHE A 159 -1.78 -18.31 -6.12
N GLU A 160 -2.71 -18.86 -5.34
CA GLU A 160 -3.56 -19.96 -5.76
C GLU A 160 -4.43 -19.58 -6.97
N LEU A 161 -5.09 -18.41 -6.91
CA LEU A 161 -5.92 -17.89 -8.00
C LEU A 161 -5.10 -17.56 -9.26
N LEU A 162 -3.87 -17.07 -9.09
CA LEU A 162 -2.94 -16.84 -10.20
C LEU A 162 -2.45 -18.15 -10.81
N GLY A 163 -2.39 -19.23 -10.04
CA GLY A 163 -1.89 -20.56 -10.44
C GLY A 163 -0.40 -20.78 -10.19
N ILE A 164 0.30 -19.83 -9.55
CA ILE A 164 1.77 -19.88 -9.33
C ILE A 164 2.18 -20.60 -8.03
N ALA A 165 1.24 -20.91 -7.14
CA ALA A 165 1.52 -21.32 -5.76
C ALA A 165 2.54 -22.47 -5.65
N GLU A 166 2.45 -23.49 -6.51
CA GLU A 166 3.31 -24.67 -6.48
C GLU A 166 4.72 -24.42 -7.05
N CYS A 167 4.90 -23.31 -7.78
CA CYS A 167 6.18 -22.92 -8.37
C CYS A 167 6.98 -21.94 -7.51
N LEU A 168 6.38 -21.48 -6.38
CA LEU A 168 7.01 -20.47 -5.51
C LEU A 168 8.02 -21.08 -4.56
N ILE A 169 9.16 -20.41 -4.44
CA ILE A 169 10.14 -20.66 -3.39
C ILE A 169 10.44 -19.36 -2.62
N PHE A 170 10.81 -19.51 -1.36
CA PHE A 170 11.09 -18.39 -0.48
C PHE A 170 12.55 -18.47 0.00
N ILE A 171 13.31 -17.44 -0.29
CA ILE A 171 14.76 -17.41 -0.01
C ILE A 171 14.98 -16.82 1.38
N HIS A 172 15.31 -17.68 2.33
CA HIS A 172 15.58 -17.35 3.74
C HIS A 172 17.08 -17.22 4.03
N LYS A 173 17.94 -17.81 3.19
CA LYS A 173 19.40 -17.81 3.32
C LYS A 173 20.04 -17.41 2.00
N VAL A 174 21.30 -17.04 2.05
CA VAL A 174 22.09 -16.80 0.82
C VAL A 174 22.08 -18.08 0.00
N THR A 175 21.55 -18.01 -1.22
CA THR A 175 21.37 -19.15 -2.11
C THR A 175 22.04 -18.87 -3.45
N LYS A 176 22.98 -19.72 -3.84
CA LYS A 176 23.60 -19.68 -5.17
C LYS A 176 22.79 -20.55 -6.13
N CYS A 177 22.44 -19.98 -7.28
CA CYS A 177 21.65 -20.66 -8.31
C CYS A 177 22.49 -20.91 -9.55
N LYS A 178 22.15 -21.95 -10.33
CA LYS A 178 22.73 -22.16 -11.65
C LYS A 178 22.59 -20.92 -12.52
N LYS A 179 21.39 -20.34 -12.52
CA LYS A 179 21.08 -19.10 -13.23
C LYS A 179 19.97 -18.35 -12.50
N VAL A 180 20.07 -17.03 -12.45
CA VAL A 180 19.00 -16.17 -11.96
C VAL A 180 18.49 -15.32 -13.12
N ILE A 181 17.20 -15.40 -13.37
CA ILE A 181 16.49 -14.60 -14.38
C ILE A 181 15.73 -13.48 -13.66
N ILE A 182 16.02 -12.22 -14.00
CA ILE A 182 15.50 -11.04 -13.34
C ILE A 182 14.61 -10.27 -14.32
N PRO A 183 13.29 -10.45 -14.31
CA PRO A 183 12.37 -9.63 -15.09
C PRO A 183 12.36 -8.19 -14.60
N GLU A 184 12.21 -7.22 -15.50
CA GLU A 184 11.98 -5.82 -15.14
C GLU A 184 10.65 -5.69 -14.39
N GLN A 185 10.53 -4.71 -13.48
CA GLN A 185 9.26 -4.45 -12.80
C GLN A 185 8.19 -3.98 -13.81
N GLY A 186 7.02 -4.60 -13.83
CA GLY A 186 5.91 -4.20 -14.70
C GLY A 186 5.20 -2.93 -14.26
N TYR A 187 5.47 -2.45 -13.05
CA TYR A 187 4.99 -1.17 -12.52
C TYR A 187 6.04 -0.54 -11.62
N MET A 188 6.22 0.75 -11.77
CA MET A 188 7.03 1.59 -10.91
C MET A 188 6.27 2.87 -10.59
N ILE A 189 6.04 3.11 -9.30
CA ILE A 189 5.26 4.26 -8.80
C ILE A 189 5.83 5.58 -9.36
N ASN A 190 4.95 6.46 -9.82
CA ASN A 190 5.30 7.74 -10.42
C ASN A 190 6.09 7.67 -11.74
N ALA A 191 6.39 6.51 -12.27
CA ALA A 191 7.25 6.35 -13.43
C ALA A 191 6.54 5.73 -14.64
N TYR A 192 6.07 4.50 -14.52
CA TYR A 192 5.42 3.79 -15.62
C TYR A 192 4.63 2.57 -15.11
N TYR A 193 3.82 2.01 -16.02
CA TYR A 193 3.21 0.70 -15.86
C TYR A 193 3.30 -0.09 -17.17
N SER A 194 2.93 -1.37 -17.14
CA SER A 194 2.78 -2.21 -18.33
C SER A 194 1.41 -2.90 -18.33
N LYS A 195 0.94 -3.31 -19.49
CA LYS A 195 -0.28 -4.11 -19.61
C LYS A 195 -0.11 -5.48 -18.95
N GLN A 196 1.11 -6.04 -19.01
CA GLN A 196 1.44 -7.31 -18.37
C GLN A 196 1.21 -7.27 -16.85
N PHE A 197 1.58 -6.17 -16.18
CA PHE A 197 1.30 -5.97 -14.77
C PHE A 197 -0.20 -5.98 -14.47
N LEU A 198 -1.01 -5.29 -15.27
CA LEU A 198 -2.47 -5.29 -15.09
C LEU A 198 -3.09 -6.65 -15.36
N HIS A 199 -2.57 -7.39 -16.34
CA HIS A 199 -3.03 -8.74 -16.67
C HIS A 199 -2.92 -9.72 -15.49
N VAL A 200 -1.96 -9.55 -14.60
CA VAL A 200 -1.88 -10.35 -13.35
C VAL A 200 -3.17 -10.24 -12.53
N PHE A 201 -3.68 -9.03 -12.34
CA PHE A 201 -4.89 -8.79 -11.55
C PHE A 201 -6.15 -9.20 -12.29
N GLU A 202 -6.18 -9.07 -13.60
CA GLU A 202 -7.28 -9.56 -14.44
C GLU A 202 -7.38 -11.08 -14.37
N ARG A 203 -6.26 -11.79 -14.51
CA ARG A 203 -6.17 -13.25 -14.39
C ARG A 203 -6.66 -13.73 -13.03
N VAL A 204 -6.19 -13.12 -11.93
CA VAL A 204 -6.64 -13.44 -10.58
C VAL A 204 -8.15 -13.22 -10.42
N ALA A 205 -8.66 -12.09 -10.91
CA ALA A 205 -10.07 -11.77 -10.78
C ALA A 205 -10.98 -12.64 -11.66
N GLU A 206 -10.52 -13.10 -12.81
CA GLU A 206 -11.22 -14.05 -13.69
C GLU A 206 -11.27 -15.47 -13.12
N SER A 207 -10.31 -15.81 -12.26
CA SER A 207 -10.29 -17.10 -11.55
C SER A 207 -11.33 -17.19 -10.43
N VAL A 208 -12.03 -16.08 -10.12
CA VAL A 208 -13.14 -16.04 -9.16
C VAL A 208 -14.47 -16.04 -9.90
N ASP A 209 -15.31 -17.03 -9.64
CA ASP A 209 -16.70 -17.04 -10.14
C ASP A 209 -17.55 -16.01 -9.39
N CYS A 210 -17.48 -14.75 -9.83
CA CYS A 210 -18.18 -13.64 -9.19
C CYS A 210 -19.72 -13.78 -9.23
N SER A 211 -20.29 -14.67 -10.08
CA SER A 211 -21.74 -14.88 -10.16
C SER A 211 -22.32 -15.55 -8.91
N ARG A 212 -21.47 -16.21 -8.11
CA ARG A 212 -21.87 -16.83 -6.84
C ARG A 212 -22.05 -15.85 -5.70
N TYR A 213 -21.63 -14.60 -5.90
CA TYR A 213 -21.62 -13.58 -4.86
C TYR A 213 -22.66 -12.49 -5.14
N PRO A 214 -23.17 -11.82 -4.10
CA PRO A 214 -24.15 -10.75 -4.28
C PRO A 214 -23.64 -9.61 -5.16
N SER A 215 -24.57 -9.01 -5.92
CA SER A 215 -24.35 -7.74 -6.60
C SER A 215 -24.93 -6.59 -5.78
N TYR A 216 -24.26 -5.44 -5.81
CA TYR A 216 -24.68 -4.27 -5.08
C TYR A 216 -24.70 -3.04 -5.99
N GLU A 217 -25.72 -2.18 -5.81
CA GLU A 217 -25.71 -0.86 -6.45
C GLU A 217 -24.61 0.02 -5.84
N LYS A 218 -24.53 0.04 -4.49
CA LYS A 218 -23.63 0.91 -3.74
C LYS A 218 -23.06 0.17 -2.53
N VAL A 219 -21.75 0.21 -2.34
CA VAL A 219 -21.07 -0.35 -1.16
C VAL A 219 -20.17 0.70 -0.52
N TYR A 220 -20.23 0.80 0.80
CA TYR A 220 -19.22 1.50 1.60
C TYR A 220 -18.36 0.48 2.35
N TYR A 221 -17.06 0.48 2.08
CA TYR A 221 -16.07 -0.28 2.81
C TYR A 221 -15.71 0.41 4.13
N SER A 222 -16.25 -0.12 5.23
CA SER A 222 -15.99 0.35 6.59
C SER A 222 -14.69 -0.22 7.13
N ARG A 223 -14.03 0.55 7.98
CA ARG A 223 -12.85 0.13 8.75
C ARG A 223 -13.14 -0.05 10.23
N ASN A 224 -14.39 0.11 10.64
CA ASN A 224 -14.80 0.16 12.05
C ASN A 224 -14.50 -1.15 12.81
N GLN A 225 -14.42 -2.28 12.14
CA GLN A 225 -14.13 -3.58 12.74
C GLN A 225 -12.65 -3.98 12.67
N PHE A 226 -11.82 -3.16 12.05
CA PHE A 226 -10.39 -3.45 11.88
C PHE A 226 -9.57 -3.11 13.13
N ARG A 227 -9.71 -3.90 14.19
CA ARG A 227 -9.09 -3.69 15.52
C ARG A 227 -7.56 -3.66 15.53
N LYS A 228 -6.90 -4.23 14.52
CA LYS A 228 -5.43 -4.33 14.41
C LYS A 228 -4.81 -3.22 13.54
N ALA A 229 -5.60 -2.29 13.02
CA ALA A 229 -5.07 -1.24 12.16
C ALA A 229 -4.11 -0.31 12.91
N LYS A 230 -2.96 -0.02 12.30
CA LYS A 230 -2.05 1.04 12.78
C LYS A 230 -2.71 2.43 12.67
N GLY A 231 -3.69 2.58 11.77
CA GLY A 231 -4.54 3.74 11.66
C GLY A 231 -5.86 3.51 12.40
N THR A 232 -6.25 4.46 13.22
CA THR A 232 -7.57 4.51 13.84
C THR A 232 -8.30 5.69 13.24
N GLU A 233 -9.44 5.43 12.63
CA GLU A 233 -10.29 6.44 12.01
C GLU A 233 -11.37 6.86 13.02
N ILE A 234 -11.04 7.81 13.91
CA ILE A 234 -11.97 8.36 14.91
C ILE A 234 -13.03 9.18 14.19
N GLY A 235 -14.30 8.93 14.48
CA GLY A 235 -15.44 9.60 13.85
C GLY A 235 -15.96 8.94 12.58
N GLU A 236 -15.52 7.73 12.21
CA GLU A 236 -16.04 6.99 11.03
C GLU A 236 -17.56 6.76 11.10
N ASN A 237 -18.16 6.78 12.29
CA ASN A 237 -19.61 6.69 12.46
C ASN A 237 -20.39 7.76 11.66
N ILE A 238 -19.78 8.92 11.40
CA ILE A 238 -20.34 9.96 10.52
C ILE A 238 -20.55 9.42 9.10
N LEU A 239 -19.56 8.72 8.58
CA LEU A 239 -19.61 8.13 7.25
C LEU A 239 -20.56 6.93 7.22
N LEU A 240 -20.57 6.11 8.27
CA LEU A 240 -21.50 4.98 8.38
C LEU A 240 -22.97 5.44 8.31
N ASP A 241 -23.33 6.49 9.07
CA ASP A 241 -24.67 7.05 9.05
C ASP A 241 -24.99 7.69 7.69
N LEU A 242 -24.07 8.49 7.14
CA LEU A 242 -24.24 9.13 5.83
C LEU A 242 -24.48 8.11 4.73
N PHE A 243 -23.59 7.14 4.57
CA PHE A 243 -23.67 6.19 3.48
C PHE A 243 -24.87 5.24 3.64
N SER A 244 -25.17 4.78 4.86
CA SER A 244 -26.34 3.97 5.15
C SER A 244 -27.64 4.67 4.75
N LYS A 245 -27.83 5.95 5.12
CA LYS A 245 -29.00 6.76 4.76
C LYS A 245 -29.16 6.99 3.25
N ASN A 246 -28.07 6.87 2.50
CA ASN A 246 -28.05 7.06 1.05
C ASN A 246 -27.99 5.73 0.27
N GLY A 247 -28.38 4.63 0.93
CA GLY A 247 -28.61 3.33 0.30
C GLY A 247 -27.35 2.51 0.02
N PHE A 248 -26.25 2.81 0.70
CA PHE A 248 -25.05 1.98 0.62
C PHE A 248 -25.14 0.77 1.53
N LYS A 249 -24.74 -0.39 1.02
CA LYS A 249 -24.45 -1.55 1.85
C LYS A 249 -23.13 -1.33 2.57
N ILE A 250 -23.15 -1.39 3.89
CA ILE A 250 -21.93 -1.30 4.71
C ILE A 250 -21.27 -2.67 4.77
N ILE A 251 -20.01 -2.77 4.40
CA ILE A 251 -19.22 -4.01 4.40
C ILE A 251 -17.87 -3.75 5.07
N SER A 252 -17.45 -4.68 5.93
CA SER A 252 -16.12 -4.70 6.56
C SER A 252 -15.23 -5.68 5.80
N PRO A 253 -14.35 -5.21 4.89
CA PRO A 253 -13.60 -6.07 3.98
C PRO A 253 -12.62 -7.00 4.69
N GLU A 254 -12.17 -6.67 5.90
CA GLU A 254 -11.31 -7.53 6.72
C GLU A 254 -12.00 -8.81 7.20
N GLN A 255 -13.31 -8.91 7.05
CA GLN A 255 -14.10 -10.11 7.36
C GLN A 255 -14.32 -11.00 6.15
N LEU A 256 -13.96 -10.52 4.96
CA LEU A 256 -14.15 -11.20 3.71
C LEU A 256 -12.90 -11.96 3.30
N THR A 257 -13.12 -13.11 2.67
CA THR A 257 -12.07 -13.81 1.91
C THR A 257 -11.62 -12.96 0.71
N LEU A 258 -10.50 -13.28 0.11
CA LEU A 258 -10.05 -12.57 -1.10
C LEU A 258 -11.04 -12.71 -2.25
N ASP A 259 -11.62 -13.90 -2.43
CA ASP A 259 -12.63 -14.17 -3.46
C ASP A 259 -13.85 -13.25 -3.28
N GLU A 260 -14.36 -13.12 -2.05
CA GLU A 260 -15.46 -12.21 -1.73
C GLU A 260 -15.09 -10.74 -1.96
N GLN A 261 -13.87 -10.32 -1.59
CA GLN A 261 -13.40 -8.94 -1.84
C GLN A 261 -13.34 -8.64 -3.35
N ILE A 262 -12.82 -9.57 -4.15
CA ILE A 262 -12.79 -9.45 -5.61
C ILE A 262 -14.21 -9.38 -6.17
N ALA A 263 -15.09 -10.25 -5.69
CA ALA A 263 -16.49 -10.26 -6.13
C ALA A 263 -17.22 -8.97 -5.76
N VAL A 264 -17.03 -8.42 -4.55
CA VAL A 264 -17.61 -7.13 -4.18
C VAL A 264 -17.09 -6.02 -5.11
N VAL A 265 -15.78 -5.97 -5.39
CA VAL A 265 -15.23 -4.98 -6.32
C VAL A 265 -15.88 -5.13 -7.70
N ARG A 266 -15.99 -6.33 -8.25
CA ARG A 266 -16.49 -6.55 -9.62
C ARG A 266 -18.00 -6.45 -9.78
N ASN A 267 -18.77 -6.72 -8.71
CA ASN A 267 -20.23 -6.76 -8.73
C ASN A 267 -20.89 -5.49 -8.17
N THR A 268 -20.10 -4.48 -7.79
CA THR A 268 -20.61 -3.21 -7.24
C THR A 268 -20.53 -2.11 -8.29
N LYS A 269 -21.63 -1.36 -8.50
CA LYS A 269 -21.60 -0.23 -9.44
C LYS A 269 -20.84 0.97 -8.87
N LEU A 270 -21.10 1.31 -7.61
CA LEU A 270 -20.45 2.41 -6.92
C LEU A 270 -19.80 1.92 -5.62
N LEU A 271 -18.48 1.86 -5.60
CA LEU A 271 -17.72 1.52 -4.41
C LEU A 271 -17.26 2.79 -3.69
N CYS A 272 -17.37 2.81 -2.39
CA CYS A 272 -16.86 3.90 -1.55
C CYS A 272 -16.00 3.36 -0.41
N GLY A 273 -15.01 4.13 0.01
CA GLY A 273 -14.20 3.79 1.18
C GLY A 273 -13.24 4.90 1.58
N ILE A 274 -12.66 4.77 2.76
CA ILE A 274 -11.62 5.69 3.25
C ILE A 274 -10.30 5.38 2.55
N VAL A 275 -9.56 6.43 2.16
CA VAL A 275 -8.24 6.31 1.52
C VAL A 275 -7.29 5.41 2.31
N GLY A 276 -6.65 4.48 1.61
CA GLY A 276 -5.73 3.47 2.16
C GLY A 276 -5.65 2.25 1.26
N THR A 277 -5.19 1.13 1.82
CA THR A 277 -5.01 -0.16 1.11
C THR A 277 -6.27 -0.64 0.37
N LEU A 278 -7.46 -0.32 0.90
CA LEU A 278 -8.74 -0.72 0.28
C LEU A 278 -8.91 -0.19 -1.15
N GLY A 279 -8.43 1.03 -1.41
CA GLY A 279 -8.44 1.60 -2.76
C GLY A 279 -7.58 0.80 -3.75
N HIS A 280 -6.53 0.14 -3.29
CA HIS A 280 -5.67 -0.68 -4.15
C HIS A 280 -6.38 -1.93 -4.68
N ASN A 281 -7.45 -2.42 -4.03
CA ASN A 281 -8.27 -3.51 -4.55
C ASN A 281 -8.95 -3.14 -5.89
N MET A 282 -8.96 -1.85 -6.25
CA MET A 282 -9.42 -1.43 -7.58
C MET A 282 -8.54 -1.92 -8.73
N LEU A 283 -7.37 -2.52 -8.45
CA LEU A 283 -6.63 -3.30 -9.44
C LEU A 283 -7.45 -4.48 -10.00
N PHE A 284 -8.38 -5.03 -9.21
CA PHE A 284 -9.32 -6.08 -9.67
C PHE A 284 -10.56 -5.51 -10.37
N ALA A 285 -10.77 -4.20 -10.37
CA ALA A 285 -11.95 -3.57 -10.95
C ALA A 285 -12.01 -3.71 -12.47
N LYS A 286 -13.22 -3.60 -13.01
CA LYS A 286 -13.44 -3.39 -14.44
C LYS A 286 -13.07 -1.94 -14.80
N PRO A 287 -12.68 -1.66 -16.06
CA PRO A 287 -12.53 -0.28 -16.51
C PRO A 287 -13.78 0.55 -16.26
N GLU A 288 -13.63 1.85 -16.10
CA GLU A 288 -14.70 2.83 -15.89
C GLU A 288 -15.58 2.60 -14.64
N GLN A 289 -15.15 1.71 -13.75
CA GLN A 289 -15.88 1.51 -12.48
C GLN A 289 -15.77 2.75 -11.59
N HIS A 290 -16.91 3.16 -11.03
CA HIS A 290 -16.95 4.35 -10.19
C HIS A 290 -16.54 4.03 -8.74
N MET A 291 -15.66 4.87 -8.21
CA MET A 291 -15.26 4.82 -6.79
C MET A 291 -15.24 6.21 -6.15
N ILE A 292 -15.79 6.30 -4.95
CA ILE A 292 -15.64 7.47 -4.07
C ILE A 292 -14.55 7.15 -3.03
N LEU A 293 -13.49 7.95 -3.00
CA LEU A 293 -12.46 7.90 -1.97
C LEU A 293 -12.61 9.05 -0.98
N VAL A 294 -12.90 8.69 0.27
CA VAL A 294 -12.96 9.65 1.38
C VAL A 294 -11.56 9.83 1.95
N ASN A 295 -11.03 11.02 1.82
CA ASN A 295 -9.72 11.37 2.35
C ASN A 295 -9.81 11.65 3.86
N LYS A 296 -8.88 11.08 4.61
CA LYS A 296 -8.73 11.23 6.06
C LYS A 296 -7.56 12.12 6.47
N THR A 297 -6.81 12.63 5.50
CA THR A 297 -5.65 13.49 5.66
C THR A 297 -5.39 14.28 4.38
N HIS A 298 -4.64 15.37 4.49
CA HIS A 298 -4.23 16.20 3.36
C HIS A 298 -3.22 15.51 2.40
N ASN A 299 -2.69 14.37 2.79
CA ASN A 299 -1.73 13.64 1.95
C ASN A 299 -2.45 12.83 0.88
N ILE A 300 -2.04 13.02 -0.36
CA ILE A 300 -2.60 12.28 -1.50
C ILE A 300 -1.86 10.96 -1.67
N ASN A 301 -2.60 9.87 -1.81
CA ASN A 301 -2.05 8.56 -2.12
C ASN A 301 -1.69 8.48 -3.61
N VAL A 302 -0.41 8.69 -3.93
CA VAL A 302 0.06 8.72 -5.31
C VAL A 302 -0.08 7.35 -6.00
N ALA A 303 0.16 6.25 -5.29
CA ALA A 303 -0.06 4.92 -5.86
C ALA A 303 -1.53 4.70 -6.26
N GLN A 304 -2.48 5.24 -5.48
CA GLN A 304 -3.89 5.21 -5.86
C GLN A 304 -4.16 6.02 -7.12
N MET A 305 -3.52 7.19 -7.27
CA MET A 305 -3.65 7.99 -8.50
C MET A 305 -3.12 7.23 -9.73
N ASP A 306 -2.05 6.45 -9.56
CA ASP A 306 -1.54 5.60 -10.63
C ASP A 306 -2.52 4.48 -10.97
N ILE A 307 -3.09 3.78 -9.97
CA ILE A 307 -4.11 2.73 -10.16
C ILE A 307 -5.31 3.29 -10.93
N ASN A 308 -5.79 4.47 -10.55
CA ASN A 308 -6.93 5.11 -11.19
C ASN A 308 -6.68 5.33 -12.69
N LYS A 309 -5.46 5.79 -13.04
CA LYS A 309 -5.06 5.97 -14.43
C LYS A 309 -4.90 4.65 -15.19
N MET A 310 -4.19 3.69 -14.59
CA MET A 310 -3.95 2.38 -15.19
C MET A 310 -5.24 1.65 -15.54
N LYS A 311 -6.23 1.73 -14.66
CA LYS A 311 -7.53 1.05 -14.80
C LYS A 311 -8.61 1.92 -15.45
N ASN A 312 -8.31 3.19 -15.79
CA ASN A 312 -9.28 4.15 -16.31
C ASN A 312 -10.54 4.22 -15.42
N LEU A 313 -10.36 4.44 -14.11
CA LEU A 313 -11.46 4.47 -13.15
C LEU A 313 -12.13 5.84 -13.12
N ASP A 314 -13.46 5.84 -12.93
CA ASP A 314 -14.22 7.02 -12.59
C ASP A 314 -14.11 7.29 -11.09
N MET A 315 -13.44 8.38 -10.71
CA MET A 315 -13.06 8.63 -9.32
C MET A 315 -13.62 9.92 -8.78
N THR A 316 -14.17 9.86 -7.57
CA THR A 316 -14.51 11.05 -6.78
C THR A 316 -13.67 11.08 -5.50
N TYR A 317 -13.10 12.22 -5.17
CA TYR A 317 -12.31 12.43 -3.94
C TYR A 317 -13.02 13.42 -3.03
N ILE A 318 -13.21 13.03 -1.75
CA ILE A 318 -13.92 13.87 -0.78
C ILE A 318 -13.06 13.99 0.49
N ASP A 319 -12.69 15.21 0.85
CA ASP A 319 -11.97 15.44 2.10
C ASP A 319 -12.94 15.41 3.28
N SER A 320 -12.74 14.47 4.21
CA SER A 320 -13.55 14.30 5.42
C SER A 320 -12.68 14.39 6.68
N TYR A 321 -11.86 15.44 6.74
CA TYR A 321 -10.95 15.73 7.85
C TYR A 321 -10.90 17.23 8.13
N LEU A 322 -10.37 17.61 9.29
CA LEU A 322 -10.09 19.02 9.56
C LEU A 322 -8.81 19.43 8.81
N ALA A 323 -8.88 20.45 7.94
CA ALA A 323 -7.80 20.90 7.07
C ALA A 323 -6.46 21.20 7.78
N LYS A 324 -6.50 21.40 9.09
CA LYS A 324 -5.32 21.71 9.93
C LYS A 324 -4.78 20.53 10.73
N PHE A 325 -5.31 19.33 10.52
CA PHE A 325 -4.86 18.10 11.21
C PHE A 325 -4.26 17.10 10.23
N PRO A 326 -3.03 17.33 9.77
CA PRO A 326 -2.33 16.41 8.90
C PRO A 326 -1.83 15.19 9.69
N SER A 327 -2.13 14.00 9.20
CA SER A 327 -1.47 12.76 9.58
C SER A 327 -0.91 12.08 8.34
N LEU A 328 0.18 11.33 8.48
CA LEU A 328 0.71 10.55 7.37
C LEU A 328 -0.25 9.40 7.04
N ILE A 329 -0.53 9.20 5.76
CA ILE A 329 -1.31 8.03 5.30
C ILE A 329 -0.66 6.77 5.87
N GLY A 330 -1.44 5.92 6.53
CA GLY A 330 -0.94 4.68 7.16
C GLY A 330 -0.55 4.80 8.63
N ASN A 331 -0.28 5.98 9.13
CA ASN A 331 0.11 6.21 10.54
C ASN A 331 -0.88 7.15 11.22
N GLY A 332 -2.04 6.60 11.66
CA GLY A 332 -3.04 7.35 12.44
C GLY A 332 -2.54 7.74 13.84
N PRO A 333 -3.41 8.30 14.69
CA PRO A 333 -4.86 8.38 14.47
C PRO A 333 -5.25 9.37 13.39
N PHE A 334 -6.48 9.19 12.85
CA PHE A 334 -7.10 10.11 11.92
C PHE A 334 -8.42 10.60 12.51
N LEU A 335 -8.77 11.85 12.22
CA LEU A 335 -10.03 12.44 12.67
C LEU A 335 -10.94 12.64 11.45
N ILE A 336 -11.96 11.81 11.33
CA ILE A 336 -13.02 11.94 10.35
C ILE A 336 -14.06 12.93 10.87
N THR A 337 -14.48 13.85 10.01
CA THR A 337 -15.46 14.88 10.36
C THR A 337 -16.47 15.07 9.22
N TYR A 338 -17.64 15.61 9.54
CA TYR A 338 -18.55 16.14 8.53
C TYR A 338 -18.01 17.50 8.06
N SER A 339 -17.00 17.42 7.17
CA SER A 339 -16.27 18.58 6.66
C SER A 339 -17.13 19.43 5.71
N GLU A 340 -16.66 20.64 5.41
CA GLU A 340 -17.24 21.48 4.37
C GLU A 340 -17.24 20.78 3.00
N MET A 341 -16.16 20.10 2.64
CA MET A 341 -16.06 19.38 1.36
C MET A 341 -17.06 18.23 1.28
N LEU A 342 -17.22 17.48 2.37
CA LEU A 342 -18.23 16.42 2.44
C LEU A 342 -19.65 16.98 2.37
N ASN A 343 -19.94 18.12 3.03
CA ASN A 343 -21.23 18.78 2.95
C ASN A 343 -21.54 19.27 1.53
N GLN A 344 -20.57 19.87 0.83
CA GLN A 344 -20.73 20.30 -0.56
C GLN A 344 -21.07 19.11 -1.48
N TYR A 345 -20.39 17.98 -1.29
CA TYR A 345 -20.71 16.75 -2.03
C TYR A 345 -22.15 16.29 -1.77
N VAL A 346 -22.55 16.22 -0.50
CA VAL A 346 -23.88 15.79 -0.07
C VAL A 346 -24.96 16.69 -0.68
N GLU A 347 -24.76 18.01 -0.66
CA GLU A 347 -25.72 18.98 -1.22
C GLU A 347 -25.80 18.91 -2.75
N SER A 348 -24.66 18.84 -3.44
CA SER A 348 -24.62 18.77 -4.90
C SER A 348 -25.24 17.48 -5.47
N HIS A 349 -25.29 16.40 -4.69
CA HIS A 349 -25.88 15.13 -5.08
C HIS A 349 -27.29 14.88 -4.47
N ASN A 350 -27.86 15.86 -3.79
CA ASN A 350 -29.14 15.74 -3.08
C ASN A 350 -29.19 14.54 -2.11
N TRP A 351 -28.08 14.26 -1.43
CA TRP A 351 -28.01 13.19 -0.45
C TRP A 351 -28.60 13.61 0.89
N LYS A 352 -29.11 12.63 1.64
CA LYS A 352 -29.51 12.81 3.04
C LYS A 352 -28.27 13.05 3.90
N LYS A 353 -28.31 14.12 4.70
CA LYS A 353 -27.23 14.44 5.65
C LYS A 353 -27.14 13.41 6.78
N PRO A 354 -26.01 13.29 7.45
CA PRO A 354 -25.91 12.52 8.70
C PRO A 354 -26.89 13.07 9.75
N ALA A 355 -27.23 12.24 10.73
CA ALA A 355 -28.07 12.67 11.83
C ALA A 355 -27.40 13.78 12.66
N GLU A 356 -28.18 14.74 13.18
CA GLU A 356 -27.64 15.87 13.94
C GLU A 356 -26.87 15.43 15.19
N ASP A 357 -27.31 14.38 15.85
CA ASP A 357 -26.64 13.80 17.01
C ASP A 357 -25.28 13.19 16.67
N VAL A 358 -25.05 12.78 15.42
CA VAL A 358 -23.79 12.20 14.93
C VAL A 358 -22.77 13.28 14.55
N ILE A 359 -23.23 14.43 14.07
CA ILE A 359 -22.38 15.55 13.58
C ILE A 359 -22.37 16.75 14.54
N SER A 360 -22.96 16.61 15.74
CA SER A 360 -23.04 17.69 16.71
C SER A 360 -21.67 18.18 17.18
N GLU A 361 -21.60 19.43 17.62
CA GLU A 361 -20.39 20.03 18.19
C GLU A 361 -19.88 19.21 19.39
N THR A 362 -20.77 18.64 20.19
CA THR A 362 -20.43 17.77 21.33
C THR A 362 -19.70 16.52 20.88
N VAL A 363 -20.16 15.87 19.81
CA VAL A 363 -19.49 14.69 19.23
C VAL A 363 -18.14 15.06 18.64
N LEU A 364 -18.08 16.19 17.92
CA LEU A 364 -16.82 16.69 17.37
C LEU A 364 -15.78 16.94 18.48
N LYS A 365 -16.17 17.60 19.56
CA LYS A 365 -15.28 17.85 20.71
C LYS A 365 -14.77 16.56 21.35
N ARG A 366 -15.66 15.58 21.56
CA ARG A 366 -15.28 14.27 22.09
C ARG A 366 -14.29 13.54 21.18
N ASN A 367 -14.58 13.48 19.88
CA ASN A 367 -13.74 12.82 18.89
C ASN A 367 -12.37 13.52 18.77
N LEU A 368 -12.35 14.84 18.88
CA LEU A 368 -11.11 15.63 18.89
C LEU A 368 -10.26 15.34 20.13
N GLN A 369 -10.88 15.23 21.30
CA GLN A 369 -10.18 14.86 22.53
C GLN A 369 -9.58 13.44 22.44
N GLU A 370 -10.36 12.48 21.93
CA GLU A 370 -9.88 11.10 21.72
C GLU A 370 -8.71 11.06 20.73
N TYR A 371 -8.80 11.83 19.63
CA TYR A 371 -7.72 11.97 18.65
C TYR A 371 -6.46 12.53 19.30
N GLU A 372 -6.57 13.57 20.11
CA GLU A 372 -5.44 14.22 20.78
C GLU A 372 -4.75 13.27 21.76
N GLU A 373 -5.51 12.57 22.59
CA GLU A 373 -5.00 11.61 23.56
C GLU A 373 -4.26 10.46 22.87
N MET A 374 -4.86 9.89 21.82
CA MET A 374 -4.27 8.81 21.04
C MET A 374 -3.02 9.27 20.27
N TYR A 375 -3.06 10.46 19.70
CA TYR A 375 -1.92 11.06 18.99
C TYR A 375 -0.73 11.27 19.93
N ARG A 376 -0.96 11.84 21.12
CA ARG A 376 0.07 12.03 22.14
C ARG A 376 0.65 10.68 22.59
N SER A 377 -0.19 9.71 22.89
CA SER A 377 0.25 8.38 23.30
C SER A 377 1.15 7.69 22.28
N ARG A 378 0.79 7.75 21.00
CA ARG A 378 1.58 7.14 19.90
C ARG A 378 2.91 7.86 19.70
N ASN A 379 2.91 9.18 19.71
CA ASN A 379 4.11 9.96 19.50
C ASN A 379 5.10 9.85 20.66
N LEU A 380 4.62 9.79 21.91
CA LEU A 380 5.47 9.52 23.06
C LEU A 380 6.13 8.14 22.98
N LYS A 381 5.39 7.10 22.57
CA LYS A 381 5.96 5.77 22.32
C LYS A 381 7.00 5.80 21.19
N ASN A 382 6.72 6.50 20.10
CA ASN A 382 7.65 6.64 18.99
C ASN A 382 8.90 7.44 19.38
N LEU A 383 8.76 8.50 20.17
CA LEU A 383 9.86 9.26 20.76
C LEU A 383 10.74 8.38 21.64
N ARG A 384 10.15 7.57 22.50
CA ARG A 384 10.86 6.64 23.37
C ARG A 384 11.61 5.58 22.56
N LEU A 385 10.97 5.00 21.54
CA LEU A 385 11.59 4.03 20.63
C LEU A 385 12.74 4.65 19.83
N VAL A 386 12.57 5.88 19.35
CA VAL A 386 13.62 6.62 18.65
C VAL A 386 14.77 6.95 19.60
N TYR A 387 14.48 7.43 20.81
CA TYR A 387 15.50 7.70 21.83
C TYR A 387 16.26 6.43 22.24
N GLU A 388 15.56 5.32 22.44
CA GLU A 388 16.18 4.03 22.80
C GLU A 388 17.02 3.45 21.62
N ARG A 389 16.61 3.71 20.37
CA ARG A 389 17.31 3.23 19.16
C ARG A 389 18.43 4.13 18.66
N THR A 390 18.31 5.43 18.86
CA THR A 390 19.23 6.42 18.26
C THR A 390 19.65 7.47 19.30
N ARG A 391 20.48 7.07 20.25
CA ARG A 391 21.13 8.04 21.19
C ARG A 391 21.88 9.17 20.50
N THR A 392 22.00 9.20 19.20
CA THR A 392 22.82 10.11 18.40
C THR A 392 22.07 10.98 17.41
N ASP A 393 20.75 10.80 17.17
CA ASP A 393 20.07 11.54 16.11
C ASP A 393 19.17 12.67 16.66
N LEU A 394 19.82 13.74 17.13
CA LEU A 394 19.21 14.98 17.59
C LEU A 394 18.31 15.66 16.53
N ILE A 395 18.53 15.42 15.24
CA ILE A 395 17.78 16.03 14.15
C ILE A 395 16.37 15.45 14.06
N ILE A 396 16.25 14.12 14.21
CA ILE A 396 14.94 13.45 14.20
C ILE A 396 14.16 13.82 15.46
N LEU A 397 14.81 13.84 16.62
CA LEU A 397 14.22 14.26 17.88
C LEU A 397 13.71 15.72 17.80
N HIS A 398 14.51 16.62 17.24
CA HIS A 398 14.14 18.03 17.03
C HIS A 398 12.92 18.16 16.11
N ARG A 399 12.87 17.40 14.99
CA ARG A 399 11.72 17.41 14.08
C ARG A 399 10.45 16.88 14.74
N ILE A 400 10.53 15.81 15.53
CA ILE A 400 9.39 15.24 16.24
C ILE A 400 8.90 16.18 17.34
N ILE A 401 9.79 16.80 18.12
CA ILE A 401 9.45 17.80 19.15
C ILE A 401 8.81 19.02 18.52
N PHE A 402 9.40 19.56 17.45
CA PHE A 402 8.89 20.72 16.74
C PHE A 402 7.50 20.45 16.13
N TRP A 403 7.27 19.24 15.63
CA TRP A 403 5.99 18.83 15.08
C TRP A 403 4.93 18.69 16.18
N ASN A 404 5.27 18.11 17.34
CA ASN A 404 4.38 18.01 18.50
C ASN A 404 4.00 19.39 19.06
N LEU A 405 4.96 20.31 19.16
CA LEU A 405 4.70 21.70 19.57
C LEU A 405 3.78 22.41 18.56
N ARG A 406 3.98 22.21 17.27
CA ARG A 406 3.16 22.81 16.22
C ARG A 406 1.73 22.27 16.21
N CYS A 407 1.54 20.97 16.43
CA CYS A 407 0.22 20.35 16.58
C CYS A 407 -0.48 20.81 17.87
N GLY A 408 0.21 20.83 19.00
CA GLY A 408 -0.33 21.35 20.26
C GLY A 408 -0.77 22.81 20.15
N PHE A 409 0.00 23.64 19.45
CA PHE A 409 -0.36 25.04 19.19
C PHE A 409 -1.55 25.20 18.25
N ILE A 410 -1.69 24.32 17.26
CA ILE A 410 -2.84 24.30 16.35
C ILE A 410 -4.11 23.89 17.10
N ILE A 411 -4.04 22.83 17.90
CA ILE A 411 -5.16 22.35 18.74
C ILE A 411 -5.61 23.46 19.69
N TRP A 412 -4.66 24.13 20.37
CA TRP A 412 -4.94 25.21 21.29
C TRP A 412 -5.64 26.41 20.61
N ASN A 413 -5.26 26.74 19.36
CA ASN A 413 -5.89 27.82 18.60
C ASN A 413 -7.30 27.47 18.07
N ILE A 414 -7.58 26.19 17.83
CA ILE A 414 -8.91 25.73 17.42
C ILE A 414 -9.87 25.73 18.60
N LEU A 415 -9.41 25.32 19.79
CA LEU A 415 -10.25 25.29 21.00
C LEU A 415 -10.52 26.68 21.59
N ARG A 416 -9.77 27.71 21.20
CA ARG A 416 -9.95 29.09 21.65
C ARG A 416 -10.86 29.94 20.74
N ARG A 417 -11.20 29.46 19.54
CA ARG A 417 -12.18 30.06 18.66
C ARG A 417 -13.51 29.31 18.76
#